data_aa0f9734a6bb9208deb30981430e2936
#
_entry.id   aa0f9734a6bb9208deb30981430e2936
#
_cell.length_a   1.000
_cell.length_b   1.000
_cell.length_c   1.000
_cell.angle_alpha   90.00
_cell.angle_beta   90.00
_cell.angle_gamma   90.00
#
_symmetry.space_group_name_H-M   'P 1'
#
loop_
_entity.id
_entity.type
_entity.pdbx_description
1 polymer ?
#
loop_
_entity_poly.entity_id
_entity_poly.type
_entity_poly.pdbx_seq_one_letter_code
_entity_poly.pdbx_strand_id
1 'polypeptide(L)'
;MKRIPVWLTSVPLVIGGLVYWQFWSGWRDTLRADLAVVLPAKTVTIGGFPYRLEADVASPRYTLGGPIHLAVDAVRAKANRNPWQRDLTIVRTDTPAVAVSVDGLAGATVRATAATGVTSVRVTPSGIARLSTVLTDMTATTGVFAAPVAAKTFEVHLRETRARSNEAWSATPPQQAQVVLSGTGVRFGSGAPLAFALDAGITATARLRDFAGWAAGGTVEIRDATLADATSEVARLTASVVAVGGTFRLTGTLTTVCPATFADAVDGTVAPRELRLRTPVRLALNGTPGFFVLAPVPNGAPSATRGQAPPCPRLR
;
A
#
# COMPACT_ATOMS: atom_id res chain seq x y z
N MET A 1 34.94 58.43 18.54
CA MET A 1 34.16 57.19 18.29
C MET A 1 34.91 56.36 17.22
N LYS A 2 35.52 55.23 17.60
CA LYS A 2 36.16 54.31 16.62
C LYS A 2 35.05 53.62 15.81
N ARG A 3 35.00 53.88 14.52
CA ARG A 3 34.04 53.21 13.63
C ARG A 3 34.37 51.70 13.55
N ILE A 4 33.48 50.86 14.06
CA ILE A 4 33.60 49.40 13.90
C ILE A 4 33.57 49.09 12.41
N PRO A 5 34.59 48.47 11.82
CA PRO A 5 34.63 48.17 10.40
C PRO A 5 33.51 47.19 10.04
N VAL A 6 32.80 47.47 8.96
CA VAL A 6 31.61 46.69 8.52
C VAL A 6 31.90 45.21 8.34
N TRP A 7 33.13 44.84 7.98
CA TRP A 7 33.53 43.43 7.85
C TRP A 7 33.47 42.65 9.18
N LEU A 8 33.62 43.34 10.35
CA LEU A 8 33.53 42.69 11.66
C LEU A 8 32.12 42.16 11.95
N THR A 9 31.08 42.76 11.33
CA THR A 9 29.70 42.31 11.47
C THR A 9 29.41 41.05 10.66
N SER A 10 30.21 40.73 9.64
CA SER A 10 30.08 39.49 8.87
C SER A 10 30.73 38.28 9.56
N VAL A 11 31.63 38.47 10.52
CA VAL A 11 32.32 37.38 11.24
C VAL A 11 31.33 36.42 11.94
N PRO A 12 30.33 36.87 12.72
CA PRO A 12 29.34 35.97 13.31
C PRO A 12 28.54 35.19 12.29
N LEU A 13 28.27 35.80 11.13
CA LEU A 13 27.52 35.17 10.03
C LEU A 13 28.34 34.07 9.35
N VAL A 14 29.63 34.28 9.14
CA VAL A 14 30.56 33.26 8.61
C VAL A 14 30.71 32.11 9.61
N ILE A 15 30.91 32.41 10.90
CA ILE A 15 31.01 31.37 11.93
C ILE A 15 29.72 30.57 12.00
N GLY A 16 28.56 31.23 12.03
CA GLY A 16 27.25 30.57 12.04
C GLY A 16 27.06 29.68 10.81
N GLY A 17 27.47 30.17 9.63
CA GLY A 17 27.43 29.41 8.38
C GLY A 17 28.32 28.15 8.41
N LEU A 18 29.54 28.26 8.93
CA LEU A 18 30.47 27.13 9.09
C LEU A 18 29.95 26.10 10.09
N VAL A 19 29.43 26.55 11.23
CA VAL A 19 28.82 25.68 12.26
C VAL A 19 27.62 24.95 11.66
N TYR A 20 26.75 25.69 10.96
CA TYR A 20 25.59 25.09 10.33
C TYR A 20 25.99 24.09 9.23
N TRP A 21 26.98 24.42 8.40
CA TRP A 21 27.51 23.50 7.37
C TRP A 21 28.06 22.21 7.99
N GLN A 22 28.73 22.29 9.14
CA GLN A 22 29.23 21.12 9.88
C GLN A 22 28.08 20.21 10.33
N PHE A 23 27.01 20.78 10.90
CA PHE A 23 25.82 20.01 11.28
C PHE A 23 25.13 19.40 10.06
N TRP A 24 24.96 20.18 8.99
CA TRP A 24 24.35 19.69 7.78
C TRP A 24 25.15 18.55 7.14
N SER A 25 26.47 18.63 7.12
CA SER A 25 27.33 17.55 6.60
C SER A 25 27.20 16.27 7.42
N GLY A 26 27.08 16.37 8.74
CA GLY A 26 26.79 15.22 9.62
C GLY A 26 25.43 14.57 9.29
N TRP A 27 24.39 15.37 9.08
CA TRP A 27 23.07 14.86 8.68
C TRP A 27 23.08 14.23 7.29
N ARG A 28 23.83 14.80 6.35
CA ARG A 28 24.07 14.23 5.01
C ARG A 28 24.70 12.85 5.11
N ASP A 29 25.73 12.71 5.93
CA ASP A 29 26.46 11.45 6.06
C ASP A 29 25.59 10.39 6.77
N THR A 30 24.77 10.79 7.74
CA THR A 30 23.76 9.91 8.36
C THR A 30 22.74 9.44 7.32
N LEU A 31 22.21 10.35 6.50
CA LEU A 31 21.25 9.96 5.43
C LEU A 31 21.90 9.01 4.43
N ARG A 32 23.17 9.22 4.07
CA ARG A 32 23.91 8.32 3.20
C ARG A 32 24.04 6.91 3.80
N ALA A 33 24.33 6.83 5.09
CA ALA A 33 24.44 5.56 5.80
C ALA A 33 23.08 4.85 5.88
N ASP A 34 22.00 5.57 6.19
CA ASP A 34 20.62 5.04 6.22
C ASP A 34 20.23 4.45 4.85
N LEU A 35 20.52 5.18 3.77
CA LEU A 35 20.20 4.73 2.41
C LEU A 35 21.05 3.55 1.95
N ALA A 36 22.31 3.47 2.37
CA ALA A 36 23.21 2.38 2.01
C ALA A 36 22.76 1.02 2.59
N VAL A 37 22.05 1.02 3.72
CA VAL A 37 21.46 -0.19 4.31
C VAL A 37 20.29 -0.72 3.48
N VAL A 38 19.48 0.19 2.90
CA VAL A 38 18.23 -0.15 2.22
C VAL A 38 18.42 -0.25 0.70
N LEU A 39 19.32 0.57 0.15
CA LEU A 39 19.56 0.68 -1.29
C LEU A 39 21.07 0.57 -1.55
N PRO A 40 21.61 -0.62 -1.86
CA PRO A 40 22.99 -0.76 -2.29
C PRO A 40 23.19 -0.11 -3.66
N ALA A 41 23.00 1.20 -3.72
CA ALA A 41 23.12 2.00 -4.92
C ALA A 41 24.58 2.37 -5.16
N LYS A 42 25.08 2.09 -6.36
CA LYS A 42 26.46 2.42 -6.76
C LYS A 42 26.75 3.91 -6.76
N THR A 43 25.70 4.76 -6.82
CA THR A 43 25.84 6.22 -6.83
C THR A 43 24.67 6.89 -6.12
N VAL A 44 24.86 7.27 -4.86
CA VAL A 44 23.94 8.16 -4.15
C VAL A 44 24.60 9.53 -4.06
N THR A 45 24.04 10.51 -4.74
CA THR A 45 24.42 11.92 -4.59
C THR A 45 23.49 12.61 -3.61
N ILE A 46 24.06 13.27 -2.59
CA ILE A 46 23.28 14.02 -1.60
C ILE A 46 23.63 15.49 -1.69
N GLY A 47 22.61 16.31 -1.94
CA GLY A 47 22.65 17.76 -2.05
C GLY A 47 21.58 18.46 -1.22
N GLY A 48 21.24 19.71 -1.61
CA GLY A 48 20.12 20.45 -1.01
C GLY A 48 20.50 21.41 0.14
N PHE A 49 21.82 21.63 0.37
CA PHE A 49 22.27 22.65 1.31
C PHE A 49 21.69 24.05 0.94
N PRO A 50 21.30 24.87 1.91
CA PRO A 50 21.28 24.61 3.36
C PRO A 50 19.96 24.02 3.90
N TYR A 51 18.89 24.03 3.13
CA TYR A 51 17.52 23.87 3.67
C TYR A 51 16.99 22.46 3.71
N ARG A 52 17.57 21.53 2.95
CA ARG A 52 17.08 20.14 2.83
C ARG A 52 18.21 19.17 2.51
N LEU A 53 17.91 17.90 2.74
CA LEU A 53 18.76 16.78 2.34
C LEU A 53 18.07 16.11 1.15
N GLU A 54 18.66 16.22 -0.03
CA GLU A 54 18.18 15.59 -1.26
C GLU A 54 19.13 14.48 -1.67
N ALA A 55 18.64 13.25 -1.72
CA ALA A 55 19.38 12.13 -2.27
C ALA A 55 18.81 11.79 -3.64
N ASP A 56 19.67 11.72 -4.64
CA ASP A 56 19.36 11.26 -5.99
C ASP A 56 20.01 9.90 -6.20
N VAL A 57 19.20 8.91 -6.56
CA VAL A 57 19.61 7.52 -6.70
C VAL A 57 19.22 7.02 -8.08
N ALA A 58 20.22 6.69 -8.89
CA ALA A 58 20.00 6.10 -10.20
C ALA A 58 19.76 4.59 -10.09
N SER A 59 18.71 4.10 -10.75
CA SER A 59 18.35 2.67 -10.81
C SER A 59 18.33 1.98 -9.44
N PRO A 60 17.58 2.53 -8.45
CA PRO A 60 17.49 1.93 -7.13
C PRO A 60 16.88 0.54 -7.23
N ARG A 61 17.43 -0.40 -6.44
CA ARG A 61 16.89 -1.75 -6.29
C ARG A 61 16.89 -2.14 -4.84
N TYR A 62 15.77 -2.63 -4.39
CA TYR A 62 15.59 -3.17 -3.05
C TYR A 62 14.94 -4.54 -3.12
N THR A 63 15.48 -5.50 -2.41
CA THR A 63 14.93 -6.83 -2.27
C THR A 63 14.86 -7.24 -0.81
N LEU A 64 13.72 -7.76 -0.40
CA LEU A 64 13.52 -8.38 0.89
C LEU A 64 13.25 -9.86 0.63
N GLY A 65 14.01 -10.73 1.25
CA GLY A 65 13.81 -12.18 1.26
C GLY A 65 13.18 -12.64 2.57
N GLY A 66 12.66 -13.84 2.57
CA GLY A 66 11.95 -14.45 3.70
C GLY A 66 10.59 -14.96 3.25
N PRO A 67 9.65 -15.23 4.17
CA PRO A 67 8.30 -15.70 3.82
C PRO A 67 7.52 -14.71 2.95
N ILE A 68 7.89 -13.44 2.97
CA ILE A 68 7.45 -12.43 2.00
C ILE A 68 8.65 -12.05 1.15
N HIS A 69 8.53 -12.26 -0.14
CA HIS A 69 9.50 -11.79 -1.12
C HIS A 69 8.99 -10.45 -1.68
N LEU A 70 9.76 -9.40 -1.47
CA LEU A 70 9.49 -8.08 -2.01
C LEU A 70 10.67 -7.66 -2.89
N ALA A 71 10.40 -7.27 -4.11
CA ALA A 71 11.35 -6.60 -4.98
C ALA A 71 10.77 -5.25 -5.40
N VAL A 72 11.55 -4.20 -5.25
CA VAL A 72 11.20 -2.85 -5.68
C VAL A 72 12.35 -2.31 -6.49
N ASP A 73 12.07 -1.83 -7.70
CA ASP A 73 13.02 -1.14 -8.54
C ASP A 73 12.39 0.11 -9.18
N ALA A 74 13.22 1.01 -9.65
CA ALA A 74 12.78 2.18 -10.40
C ALA A 74 13.91 2.67 -11.32
N VAL A 75 13.59 3.48 -12.32
CA VAL A 75 14.60 4.13 -13.17
C VAL A 75 15.39 5.16 -12.36
N ARG A 76 14.71 5.90 -11.49
CA ARG A 76 15.30 6.91 -10.61
C ARG A 76 14.48 7.07 -9.35
N ALA A 77 15.15 7.35 -8.24
CA ALA A 77 14.50 7.77 -7.00
C ALA A 77 15.14 9.06 -6.47
N LYS A 78 14.30 9.98 -6.03
CA LYS A 78 14.71 11.20 -5.33
C LYS A 78 14.12 11.19 -3.94
N ALA A 79 14.96 11.07 -2.92
CA ALA A 79 14.56 11.16 -1.52
C ALA A 79 14.81 12.57 -0.99
N ASN A 80 13.83 13.12 -0.30
CA ASN A 80 13.91 14.44 0.33
C ASN A 80 13.61 14.31 1.81
N ARG A 81 14.49 14.84 2.65
CA ARG A 81 14.36 14.85 4.11
C ARG A 81 14.67 16.27 4.63
N ASN A 82 13.77 16.78 5.46
CA ASN A 82 14.02 18.05 6.14
C ASN A 82 15.03 17.82 7.28
N PRO A 83 16.11 18.64 7.40
CA PRO A 83 17.09 18.53 8.49
C PRO A 83 16.48 18.58 9.89
N TRP A 84 15.38 19.34 10.06
CA TRP A 84 14.68 19.50 11.34
C TRP A 84 13.66 18.40 11.63
N GLN A 85 13.23 17.65 10.60
CA GLN A 85 12.23 16.57 10.68
C GLN A 85 12.80 15.27 10.12
N ARG A 86 13.75 14.70 10.83
CA ARG A 86 14.53 13.53 10.38
C ARG A 86 13.75 12.23 10.35
N ASP A 87 12.60 12.18 11.00
CA ASP A 87 11.68 11.05 11.02
C ASP A 87 10.85 10.90 9.73
N LEU A 88 10.75 11.97 8.93
CA LEU A 88 9.96 11.99 7.70
C LEU A 88 10.86 12.07 6.47
N THR A 89 10.68 11.12 5.56
CA THR A 89 11.34 11.11 4.25
C THR A 89 10.27 11.00 3.15
N ILE A 90 10.38 11.84 2.13
CA ILE A 90 9.53 11.78 0.94
C ILE A 90 10.39 11.28 -0.21
N VAL A 91 9.96 10.20 -0.85
CA VAL A 91 10.64 9.59 -1.99
C VAL A 91 9.75 9.72 -3.22
N ARG A 92 10.30 10.27 -4.29
CA ARG A 92 9.68 10.27 -5.62
C ARG A 92 10.42 9.29 -6.50
N THR A 93 9.67 8.47 -7.21
CA THR A 93 10.22 7.44 -8.11
C THR A 93 9.68 7.62 -9.51
N ASP A 94 10.57 7.45 -10.48
CA ASP A 94 10.24 7.43 -11.90
C ASP A 94 10.15 5.96 -12.34
N THR A 95 9.04 5.59 -12.93
CA THR A 95 8.73 4.24 -13.42
C THR A 95 9.01 3.15 -12.35
N PRO A 96 8.38 3.25 -11.16
CA PRO A 96 8.56 2.21 -10.14
C PRO A 96 7.94 0.89 -10.58
N ALA A 97 8.63 -0.21 -10.26
CA ALA A 97 8.14 -1.57 -10.37
C ALA A 97 8.23 -2.27 -9.02
N VAL A 98 7.18 -2.99 -8.67
CA VAL A 98 7.06 -3.70 -7.40
C VAL A 98 6.61 -5.13 -7.69
N ALA A 99 7.30 -6.10 -7.12
CA ALA A 99 6.88 -7.49 -7.11
C ALA A 99 6.79 -7.99 -5.67
N VAL A 100 5.64 -8.54 -5.31
CA VAL A 100 5.39 -9.13 -3.99
C VAL A 100 4.91 -10.55 -4.18
N SER A 101 5.49 -11.49 -3.46
CA SER A 101 4.96 -12.84 -3.32
C SER A 101 5.06 -13.30 -1.87
N VAL A 102 4.15 -14.18 -1.45
CA VAL A 102 4.09 -14.72 -0.10
C VAL A 102 4.16 -16.24 -0.19
N ASP A 103 5.12 -16.85 0.53
CA ASP A 103 5.26 -18.28 0.60
C ASP A 103 4.01 -18.94 1.18
N GLY A 104 3.61 -20.07 0.61
CA GLY A 104 2.41 -20.79 1.05
C GLY A 104 1.09 -20.20 0.56
N LEU A 105 1.11 -19.01 -0.11
CA LEU A 105 -0.05 -18.45 -0.76
C LEU A 105 0.04 -18.62 -2.28
N ALA A 106 -0.45 -19.75 -2.78
CA ALA A 106 -0.54 -19.97 -4.22
C ALA A 106 -1.40 -18.87 -4.86
N GLY A 107 -0.87 -18.20 -5.88
CA GLY A 107 -1.56 -17.10 -6.55
C GLY A 107 -1.39 -15.70 -5.90
N ALA A 108 -0.79 -15.59 -4.71
CA ALA A 108 -0.53 -14.30 -4.06
C ALA A 108 0.72 -13.58 -4.62
N THR A 109 0.98 -13.72 -5.91
CA THR A 109 2.01 -12.91 -6.57
C THR A 109 1.36 -11.69 -7.18
N VAL A 110 1.84 -10.52 -6.78
CA VAL A 110 1.44 -9.24 -7.36
C VAL A 110 2.66 -8.61 -8.01
N ARG A 111 2.55 -8.22 -9.26
CA ARG A 111 3.55 -7.38 -9.94
C ARG A 111 2.87 -6.12 -10.41
N ALA A 112 3.38 -5.00 -9.99
CA ALA A 112 2.83 -3.68 -10.34
C ALA A 112 3.92 -2.78 -10.90
N THR A 113 3.56 -1.99 -11.89
CA THR A 113 4.38 -0.90 -12.44
C THR A 113 3.54 0.37 -12.45
N ALA A 114 4.18 1.53 -12.37
CA ALA A 114 3.49 2.81 -12.50
C ALA A 114 4.34 3.81 -13.28
N ALA A 115 3.74 4.86 -13.81
CA ALA A 115 4.49 5.93 -14.45
C ALA A 115 5.31 6.71 -13.42
N THR A 116 4.71 7.04 -12.28
CA THR A 116 5.37 7.72 -11.16
C THR A 116 4.88 7.20 -9.82
N GLY A 117 5.74 7.33 -8.81
CA GLY A 117 5.39 7.04 -7.42
C GLY A 117 5.84 8.15 -6.49
N VAL A 118 5.02 8.47 -5.50
CA VAL A 118 5.39 9.36 -4.39
C VAL A 118 5.13 8.62 -3.09
N THR A 119 6.18 8.37 -2.33
CA THR A 119 6.10 7.66 -1.05
C THR A 119 6.55 8.57 0.08
N SER A 120 5.74 8.69 1.10
CA SER A 120 6.05 9.37 2.36
C SER A 120 6.24 8.30 3.44
N VAL A 121 7.41 8.26 4.05
CA VAL A 121 7.75 7.30 5.11
C VAL A 121 8.09 8.06 6.38
N ARG A 122 7.38 7.73 7.46
CA ARG A 122 7.75 8.18 8.80
C ARG A 122 8.28 7.01 9.61
N VAL A 123 9.50 7.17 10.10
CA VAL A 123 10.21 6.14 10.89
C VAL A 123 10.33 6.61 12.32
N THR A 124 10.14 5.70 13.27
CA THR A 124 10.41 5.91 14.69
C THR A 124 11.43 4.88 15.16
N PRO A 125 12.02 5.03 16.37
CA PRO A 125 12.92 4.01 16.91
C PRO A 125 12.31 2.60 16.99
N SER A 126 10.96 2.51 17.04
CA SER A 126 10.22 1.24 17.07
C SER A 126 9.94 0.65 15.68
N GLY A 127 10.19 1.38 14.57
CA GLY A 127 9.94 0.92 13.20
C GLY A 127 9.22 1.96 12.35
N ILE A 128 8.57 1.50 11.30
CA ILE A 128 7.78 2.36 10.38
C ILE A 128 6.48 2.74 11.07
N ALA A 129 6.33 4.02 11.45
CA ALA A 129 5.09 4.51 12.06
C ALA A 129 4.00 4.76 11.01
N ARG A 130 4.38 5.22 9.82
CA ARG A 130 3.46 5.48 8.71
C ARG A 130 4.19 5.38 7.38
N LEU A 131 3.54 4.75 6.41
CA LEU A 131 3.91 4.77 5.00
C LEU A 131 2.70 5.19 4.19
N SER A 132 2.87 6.12 3.27
CA SER A 132 1.83 6.51 2.32
C SER A 132 2.46 6.59 0.94
N THR A 133 1.91 5.84 0.00
CA THR A 133 2.39 5.80 -1.39
C THR A 133 1.23 6.14 -2.32
N VAL A 134 1.49 7.02 -3.27
CA VAL A 134 0.59 7.35 -4.37
C VAL A 134 1.29 6.93 -5.66
N LEU A 135 0.64 6.07 -6.43
CA LEU A 135 1.09 5.62 -7.76
C LEU A 135 0.18 6.23 -8.83
N THR A 136 0.77 6.71 -9.90
CA THR A 136 0.04 7.28 -11.04
C THR A 136 0.18 6.36 -12.25
N ASP A 137 -0.91 6.13 -12.97
CA ASP A 137 -0.98 5.26 -14.14
C ASP A 137 -0.39 3.86 -13.84
N MET A 138 -0.93 3.25 -12.79
CA MET A 138 -0.49 1.92 -12.31
C MET A 138 -1.09 0.82 -13.19
N THR A 139 -0.29 -0.20 -13.45
CA THR A 139 -0.74 -1.49 -13.98
C THR A 139 -0.20 -2.61 -13.10
N ALA A 140 -1.07 -3.53 -12.72
CA ALA A 140 -0.71 -4.67 -11.88
C ALA A 140 -1.22 -5.98 -12.48
N THR A 141 -0.43 -7.04 -12.34
CA THR A 141 -0.84 -8.43 -12.59
C THR A 141 -0.87 -9.18 -11.27
N THR A 142 -1.89 -9.99 -11.08
CA THR A 142 -2.04 -10.83 -9.89
C THR A 142 -2.34 -12.25 -10.30
N GLY A 143 -2.00 -13.24 -9.48
CA GLY A 143 -2.40 -14.63 -9.73
C GLY A 143 -3.90 -14.90 -9.55
N VAL A 144 -4.66 -13.90 -9.05
CA VAL A 144 -6.11 -14.04 -8.79
C VAL A 144 -6.95 -13.62 -10.01
N PHE A 145 -6.49 -12.61 -10.74
CA PHE A 145 -7.23 -12.09 -11.89
C PHE A 145 -6.56 -12.49 -13.20
N ALA A 146 -7.34 -13.01 -14.13
CA ALA A 146 -6.85 -13.39 -15.47
C ALA A 146 -6.42 -12.17 -16.30
N ALA A 147 -7.00 -10.99 -16.03
CA ALA A 147 -6.67 -9.74 -16.70
C ALA A 147 -5.82 -8.83 -15.80
N PRO A 148 -4.92 -8.01 -16.37
CA PRO A 148 -4.21 -7.00 -15.61
C PRO A 148 -5.19 -5.97 -15.04
N VAL A 149 -4.85 -5.46 -13.87
CA VAL A 149 -5.57 -4.36 -13.21
C VAL A 149 -4.83 -3.07 -13.47
N ALA A 150 -5.49 -2.08 -14.06
CA ALA A 150 -4.94 -0.75 -14.24
C ALA A 150 -5.66 0.25 -13.32
N ALA A 151 -4.97 1.29 -12.88
CA ALA A 151 -5.57 2.38 -12.12
C ALA A 151 -4.93 3.73 -12.53
N LYS A 152 -5.75 4.77 -12.67
CA LYS A 152 -5.25 6.12 -12.92
C LYS A 152 -4.47 6.64 -11.72
N THR A 153 -4.99 6.44 -10.53
CA THR A 153 -4.32 6.73 -9.26
C THR A 153 -4.58 5.56 -8.33
N PHE A 154 -3.53 5.10 -7.65
CA PHE A 154 -3.63 4.07 -6.63
C PHE A 154 -2.86 4.49 -5.40
N GLU A 155 -3.50 4.44 -4.24
CA GLU A 155 -2.94 4.87 -2.97
C GLU A 155 -2.84 3.71 -2.01
N VAL A 156 -1.73 3.66 -1.28
CA VAL A 156 -1.47 2.68 -0.22
C VAL A 156 -1.07 3.43 1.02
N HIS A 157 -1.82 3.26 2.09
CA HIS A 157 -1.53 3.83 3.39
C HIS A 157 -1.37 2.71 4.40
N LEU A 158 -0.21 2.65 5.03
CA LEU A 158 0.09 1.75 6.14
C LEU A 158 0.35 2.60 7.38
N ARG A 159 -0.30 2.27 8.48
CA ARG A 159 -0.10 2.89 9.79
C ARG A 159 0.13 1.79 10.83
N GLU A 160 1.24 1.84 11.52
CA GLU A 160 1.49 0.98 12.67
C GLU A 160 0.86 1.60 13.92
N THR A 161 0.13 0.81 14.69
CA THR A 161 -0.43 1.22 15.98
C THR A 161 0.57 0.82 17.05
N ARG A 162 0.98 1.77 17.89
CA ARG A 162 1.86 1.44 19.03
C ARG A 162 1.06 0.58 20.02
N ALA A 163 1.57 -0.62 20.31
CA ALA A 163 1.07 -1.37 21.45
C ALA A 163 1.29 -0.52 22.71
N ARG A 164 0.21 -0.24 23.45
CA ARG A 164 0.32 0.38 24.78
C ARG A 164 0.95 -0.66 25.70
N SER A 165 2.05 -0.29 26.34
CA SER A 165 2.83 -1.18 27.21
C SER A 165 2.07 -1.71 28.44
N ASN A 166 0.86 -1.25 28.69
CA ASN A 166 0.05 -1.52 29.88
C ASN A 166 -1.30 -2.18 29.58
N GLU A 167 -1.59 -2.58 28.34
CA GLU A 167 -2.79 -3.35 28.08
C GLU A 167 -2.56 -4.79 28.56
N ALA A 168 -3.20 -5.13 29.68
CA ALA A 168 -3.32 -6.50 30.16
C ALA A 168 -3.83 -7.39 29.03
N TRP A 169 -3.37 -8.62 28.99
CA TRP A 169 -3.77 -9.66 28.04
C TRP A 169 -5.28 -9.63 27.79
N SER A 170 -5.67 -9.04 26.67
CA SER A 170 -7.02 -9.10 26.15
C SER A 170 -7.15 -10.41 25.37
N ALA A 171 -8.29 -11.07 25.49
CA ALA A 171 -8.61 -12.28 24.72
C ALA A 171 -8.59 -12.01 23.19
N THR A 172 -8.65 -10.75 22.79
CA THR A 172 -8.53 -10.31 21.39
C THR A 172 -7.19 -9.61 21.22
N PRO A 173 -6.28 -10.12 20.36
CA PRO A 173 -4.99 -9.46 20.12
C PRO A 173 -5.21 -8.03 19.58
N PRO A 174 -4.47 -7.04 20.09
CA PRO A 174 -4.65 -5.66 19.67
C PRO A 174 -4.29 -5.48 18.20
N GLN A 175 -5.02 -4.63 17.51
CA GLN A 175 -4.68 -4.24 16.14
C GLN A 175 -3.31 -3.55 16.13
N GLN A 176 -2.36 -4.11 15.38
CA GLN A 176 -0.99 -3.59 15.29
C GLN A 176 -0.75 -2.71 14.09
N ALA A 177 -1.53 -2.87 13.02
CA ALA A 177 -1.50 -1.98 11.90
C ALA A 177 -2.86 -1.84 11.23
N GLN A 178 -2.97 -0.75 10.46
CA GLN A 178 -4.05 -0.50 9.54
C GLN A 178 -3.48 -0.32 8.14
N VAL A 179 -4.11 -0.96 7.17
CA VAL A 179 -3.84 -0.79 5.74
C VAL A 179 -5.08 -0.19 5.11
N VAL A 180 -4.92 0.93 4.43
CA VAL A 180 -5.97 1.55 3.62
C VAL A 180 -5.47 1.63 2.20
N LEU A 181 -6.25 1.09 1.27
CA LEU A 181 -6.00 1.20 -0.16
C LEU A 181 -7.12 2.00 -0.81
N SER A 182 -6.80 2.82 -1.78
CA SER A 182 -7.78 3.47 -2.64
C SER A 182 -7.29 3.53 -4.09
N GLY A 183 -8.24 3.49 -5.02
CA GLY A 183 -7.92 3.56 -6.45
C GLY A 183 -9.02 4.28 -7.23
N THR A 184 -8.61 5.14 -8.16
CA THR A 184 -9.51 5.80 -9.09
C THR A 184 -9.24 5.34 -10.51
N GLY A 185 -10.29 5.21 -11.31
CA GLY A 185 -10.18 4.71 -12.69
C GLY A 185 -9.66 3.28 -12.76
N VAL A 186 -9.95 2.47 -11.74
CA VAL A 186 -9.56 1.05 -11.68
C VAL A 186 -10.27 0.28 -12.78
N ARG A 187 -9.51 -0.47 -13.57
CA ARG A 187 -10.02 -1.29 -14.69
C ARG A 187 -9.41 -2.67 -14.63
N PHE A 188 -10.21 -3.66 -14.93
CA PHE A 188 -9.77 -5.04 -15.16
C PHE A 188 -9.72 -5.27 -16.67
N GLY A 189 -8.52 -5.36 -17.25
CA GLY A 189 -8.36 -5.42 -18.70
C GLY A 189 -8.97 -4.21 -19.41
N SER A 190 -9.88 -4.42 -20.33
CA SER A 190 -10.61 -3.38 -21.08
C SER A 190 -11.89 -2.90 -20.39
N GLY A 191 -12.14 -3.29 -19.15
CA GLY A 191 -13.37 -3.01 -18.42
C GLY A 191 -13.64 -1.53 -18.17
N ALA A 192 -14.82 -1.22 -17.65
CA ALA A 192 -15.22 0.12 -17.27
C ALA A 192 -14.41 0.62 -16.06
N PRO A 193 -14.17 1.94 -15.95
CA PRO A 193 -13.47 2.49 -14.81
C PRO A 193 -14.33 2.42 -13.54
N LEU A 194 -13.72 1.98 -12.45
CA LEU A 194 -14.32 1.86 -11.13
C LEU A 194 -13.52 2.67 -10.10
N ALA A 195 -14.15 2.99 -8.99
CA ALA A 195 -13.48 3.39 -7.76
C ALA A 195 -13.31 2.16 -6.87
N PHE A 196 -12.14 2.04 -6.25
CA PHE A 196 -11.80 0.99 -5.29
C PHE A 196 -11.42 1.60 -3.96
N ALA A 197 -11.89 1.03 -2.87
CA ALA A 197 -11.42 1.34 -1.52
C ALA A 197 -11.32 0.07 -0.69
N LEU A 198 -10.34 0.01 0.20
CA LEU A 198 -10.15 -1.09 1.15
C LEU A 198 -9.65 -0.52 2.47
N ASP A 199 -10.24 -0.95 3.58
CA ASP A 199 -9.75 -0.76 4.94
C ASP A 199 -9.56 -2.12 5.62
N ALA A 200 -8.31 -2.40 6.03
CA ALA A 200 -7.98 -3.63 6.71
C ALA A 200 -7.17 -3.37 7.99
N GLY A 201 -7.49 -4.13 9.02
CA GLY A 201 -6.72 -4.20 10.26
C GLY A 201 -5.80 -5.41 10.25
N ILE A 202 -4.58 -5.26 10.77
CA ILE A 202 -3.65 -6.36 10.99
C ILE A 202 -3.50 -6.55 12.49
N THR A 203 -3.84 -7.73 12.96
CA THR A 203 -3.64 -8.15 14.35
C THR A 203 -2.56 -9.21 14.39
N ALA A 204 -1.66 -9.12 15.35
CA ALA A 204 -0.59 -10.08 15.49
C ALA A 204 -0.17 -10.19 16.96
N THR A 205 0.36 -11.33 17.33
CA THR A 205 1.04 -11.54 18.62
C THR A 205 2.47 -11.00 18.60
N ALA A 206 3.02 -10.68 17.43
CA ALA A 206 4.35 -10.14 17.21
C ALA A 206 4.30 -8.83 16.42
N ARG A 207 5.43 -8.09 16.37
CA ARG A 207 5.52 -6.86 15.58
C ARG A 207 5.44 -7.16 14.09
N LEU A 208 4.91 -6.24 13.28
CA LEU A 208 4.77 -6.39 11.83
C LEU A 208 6.08 -6.73 11.09
N ARG A 209 7.21 -6.29 11.61
CA ARG A 209 8.54 -6.63 11.08
C ARG A 209 8.93 -8.09 11.33
N ASP A 210 8.25 -8.77 12.25
CA ASP A 210 8.42 -10.20 12.51
C ASP A 210 7.29 -10.96 11.82
N PHE A 211 7.46 -11.18 10.52
CA PHE A 211 6.48 -11.91 9.72
C PHE A 211 6.33 -13.37 10.17
N ALA A 212 7.39 -14.02 10.61
CA ALA A 212 7.32 -15.39 11.09
C ALA A 212 6.44 -15.48 12.35
N GLY A 213 6.61 -14.56 13.29
CA GLY A 213 5.74 -14.44 14.46
C GLY A 213 4.29 -14.11 14.10
N TRP A 214 4.08 -13.25 13.08
CA TRP A 214 2.73 -12.99 12.57
C TRP A 214 2.12 -14.23 11.90
N ALA A 215 2.86 -14.93 11.07
CA ALA A 215 2.41 -16.14 10.37
C ALA A 215 2.04 -17.29 11.34
N ALA A 216 2.54 -17.27 12.57
CA ALA A 216 2.19 -18.25 13.60
C ALA A 216 0.76 -18.07 14.15
N GLY A 217 0.11 -16.92 14.00
CA GLY A 217 -1.23 -16.69 14.53
C GLY A 217 -1.83 -15.32 14.28
N GLY A 218 -1.25 -14.53 13.34
CA GLY A 218 -1.78 -13.23 13.00
C GLY A 218 -3.03 -13.29 12.14
N THR A 219 -3.80 -12.22 12.16
CA THR A 219 -5.04 -12.08 11.40
C THR A 219 -5.00 -10.79 10.59
N VAL A 220 -5.50 -10.84 9.36
CA VAL A 220 -5.86 -9.66 8.57
C VAL A 220 -7.38 -9.58 8.50
N GLU A 221 -7.94 -8.50 9.02
CA GLU A 221 -9.37 -8.24 8.95
C GLU A 221 -9.66 -7.19 7.88
N ILE A 222 -10.24 -7.60 6.77
CA ILE A 222 -10.80 -6.72 5.75
C ILE A 222 -12.14 -6.25 6.28
N ARG A 223 -12.15 -5.07 6.90
CA ARG A 223 -13.36 -4.47 7.48
C ARG A 223 -14.30 -4.00 6.42
N ASP A 224 -13.74 -3.48 5.34
CA ASP A 224 -14.48 -2.99 4.21
C ASP A 224 -13.59 -2.97 2.97
N ALA A 225 -14.06 -3.60 1.90
CA ALA A 225 -13.47 -3.45 0.57
C ALA A 225 -14.59 -3.23 -0.43
N THR A 226 -14.58 -2.11 -1.12
CA THR A 226 -15.65 -1.68 -2.01
C THR A 226 -15.17 -1.47 -3.43
N LEU A 227 -16.03 -1.82 -4.38
CA LEU A 227 -15.94 -1.42 -5.78
C LEU A 227 -17.19 -0.63 -6.13
N ALA A 228 -17.03 0.55 -6.70
CA ALA A 228 -18.15 1.40 -7.11
C ALA A 228 -17.95 1.88 -8.55
N ASP A 229 -19.02 1.96 -9.30
CA ASP A 229 -19.06 2.69 -10.57
C ASP A 229 -19.55 4.14 -10.35
N ALA A 230 -19.75 4.88 -11.42
CA ALA A 230 -20.21 6.28 -11.33
C ALA A 230 -21.61 6.43 -10.71
N THR A 231 -22.36 5.35 -10.57
CA THR A 231 -23.77 5.39 -10.14
C THR A 231 -23.99 4.82 -8.74
N SER A 232 -23.27 3.78 -8.38
CA SER A 232 -23.47 3.09 -7.10
C SER A 232 -22.33 2.13 -6.76
N GLU A 233 -22.38 1.60 -5.56
CA GLU A 233 -21.55 0.47 -5.15
C GLU A 233 -21.93 -0.78 -5.97
N VAL A 234 -20.92 -1.42 -6.55
CA VAL A 234 -21.03 -2.63 -7.36
C VAL A 234 -20.80 -3.87 -6.52
N ALA A 235 -19.84 -3.79 -5.59
CA ALA A 235 -19.55 -4.86 -4.66
C ALA A 235 -18.94 -4.34 -3.35
N ARG A 236 -19.16 -5.10 -2.28
CA ARG A 236 -18.59 -4.93 -0.96
C ARG A 236 -18.15 -6.27 -0.39
N LEU A 237 -16.92 -6.31 0.10
CA LEU A 237 -16.34 -7.49 0.75
C LEU A 237 -15.99 -7.15 2.20
N THR A 238 -16.39 -8.02 3.12
CA THR A 238 -15.84 -8.10 4.47
C THR A 238 -15.26 -9.49 4.66
N ALA A 239 -14.02 -9.59 5.15
CA ALA A 239 -13.36 -10.89 5.26
C ALA A 239 -12.31 -10.91 6.35
N SER A 240 -11.97 -12.10 6.80
CA SER A 240 -10.87 -12.35 7.72
C SER A 240 -9.93 -13.39 7.09
N VAL A 241 -8.64 -13.11 7.13
CA VAL A 241 -7.57 -14.02 6.75
C VAL A 241 -6.79 -14.38 8.01
N VAL A 242 -6.78 -15.64 8.37
CA VAL A 242 -6.13 -16.15 9.59
C VAL A 242 -5.03 -17.13 9.19
N ALA A 243 -3.83 -16.94 9.75
CA ALA A 243 -2.74 -17.90 9.61
C ALA A 243 -3.02 -19.13 10.48
N VAL A 244 -3.03 -20.33 9.90
CA VAL A 244 -3.30 -21.60 10.58
C VAL A 244 -2.33 -22.68 10.06
N GLY A 245 -1.42 -23.14 10.92
CA GLY A 245 -0.56 -24.28 10.60
C GLY A 245 0.28 -24.13 9.33
N GLY A 246 0.81 -22.94 9.06
CA GLY A 246 1.60 -22.64 7.85
C GLY A 246 0.78 -22.40 6.58
N THR A 247 -0.55 -22.38 6.69
CA THR A 247 -1.51 -22.02 5.64
C THR A 247 -2.36 -20.84 6.06
N PHE A 248 -3.18 -20.31 5.15
CA PHE A 248 -4.07 -19.20 5.43
C PHE A 248 -5.51 -19.62 5.16
N ARG A 249 -6.39 -19.31 6.11
CA ARG A 249 -7.83 -19.48 5.95
C ARG A 249 -8.46 -18.13 5.67
N LEU A 250 -9.26 -18.08 4.61
CA LEU A 250 -10.04 -16.91 4.21
C LEU A 250 -11.52 -17.21 4.48
N THR A 251 -12.17 -16.35 5.25
CA THR A 251 -13.62 -16.41 5.49
C THR A 251 -14.20 -15.02 5.38
N GLY A 252 -15.42 -14.89 4.84
CA GLY A 252 -16.01 -13.57 4.69
C GLY A 252 -17.38 -13.57 4.02
N THR A 253 -17.79 -12.38 3.63
CA THR A 253 -19.05 -12.13 2.93
C THR A 253 -18.81 -11.15 1.79
N LEU A 254 -19.21 -11.52 0.60
CA LEU A 254 -19.27 -10.67 -0.57
C LEU A 254 -20.73 -10.29 -0.83
N THR A 255 -21.04 -9.02 -0.82
CA THR A 255 -22.32 -8.48 -1.29
C THR A 255 -22.09 -7.82 -2.63
N THR A 256 -22.84 -8.18 -3.65
CA THR A 256 -22.71 -7.56 -4.96
C THR A 256 -24.09 -7.37 -5.61
N VAL A 257 -24.23 -6.30 -6.37
CA VAL A 257 -25.39 -6.09 -7.23
C VAL A 257 -25.18 -6.61 -8.65
N CYS A 258 -23.97 -7.09 -8.96
CA CYS A 258 -23.56 -7.51 -10.30
C CYS A 258 -22.97 -8.94 -10.31
N PRO A 259 -23.70 -9.97 -9.85
CA PRO A 259 -23.13 -11.31 -9.63
C PRO A 259 -22.60 -11.96 -10.92
N ALA A 260 -23.34 -11.88 -12.02
CA ALA A 260 -22.91 -12.45 -13.31
C ALA A 260 -21.62 -11.77 -13.81
N THR A 261 -21.53 -10.45 -13.69
CA THR A 261 -20.36 -9.70 -14.13
C THR A 261 -19.10 -10.07 -13.31
N PHE A 262 -19.27 -10.35 -12.01
CA PHE A 262 -18.17 -10.83 -11.17
C PHE A 262 -17.75 -12.26 -11.52
N ALA A 263 -18.69 -13.17 -11.70
CA ALA A 263 -18.39 -14.55 -12.08
C ALA A 263 -17.61 -14.59 -13.41
N ASP A 264 -18.11 -13.90 -14.43
CA ASP A 264 -17.44 -13.85 -15.72
C ASP A 264 -16.07 -13.17 -15.66
N ALA A 265 -15.90 -12.16 -14.81
CA ALA A 265 -14.58 -11.52 -14.63
C ALA A 265 -13.56 -12.46 -14.00
N VAL A 266 -13.97 -13.30 -13.04
CA VAL A 266 -13.12 -14.35 -12.44
C VAL A 266 -12.75 -15.41 -13.47
N ASP A 267 -13.73 -15.86 -14.27
CA ASP A 267 -13.53 -16.86 -15.31
C ASP A 267 -12.81 -16.31 -16.56
N GLY A 268 -12.56 -15.01 -16.57
CA GLY A 268 -11.86 -14.37 -17.67
C GLY A 268 -12.74 -14.08 -18.89
N THR A 269 -14.05 -14.08 -18.73
CA THR A 269 -15.03 -13.84 -19.76
C THR A 269 -15.72 -12.47 -19.59
N VAL A 270 -16.58 -12.10 -20.54
CA VAL A 270 -17.37 -10.85 -20.49
C VAL A 270 -18.83 -11.20 -20.47
N ALA A 271 -19.53 -10.83 -19.40
CA ALA A 271 -20.97 -11.02 -19.30
C ALA A 271 -21.71 -10.35 -20.46
N PRO A 272 -22.57 -11.05 -21.19
CA PRO A 272 -23.49 -10.46 -22.16
C PRO A 272 -24.33 -9.35 -21.54
N ARG A 273 -24.75 -8.37 -22.36
CA ARG A 273 -25.50 -7.20 -21.86
C ARG A 273 -26.77 -7.59 -21.13
N GLU A 274 -27.45 -8.64 -21.62
CA GLU A 274 -28.70 -9.18 -21.11
C GLU A 274 -28.54 -9.74 -19.68
N LEU A 275 -27.39 -10.28 -19.37
CA LEU A 275 -27.06 -10.84 -18.06
C LEU A 275 -26.47 -9.81 -17.07
N ARG A 276 -26.17 -8.59 -17.54
CA ARG A 276 -25.65 -7.51 -16.70
C ARG A 276 -26.73 -6.75 -15.94
N LEU A 277 -27.76 -7.44 -15.48
CA LEU A 277 -28.78 -6.87 -14.62
C LEU A 277 -28.28 -6.71 -13.20
N ARG A 278 -28.68 -5.62 -12.55
CA ARG A 278 -28.37 -5.40 -11.13
C ARG A 278 -29.30 -6.24 -10.27
N THR A 279 -28.75 -7.29 -9.71
CA THR A 279 -29.49 -8.20 -8.84
C THR A 279 -28.69 -8.37 -7.55
N PRO A 280 -29.09 -7.72 -6.44
CA PRO A 280 -28.36 -7.85 -5.19
C PRO A 280 -28.30 -9.29 -4.72
N VAL A 281 -27.10 -9.78 -4.47
CA VAL A 281 -26.85 -11.08 -3.86
C VAL A 281 -25.83 -10.96 -2.74
N ARG A 282 -25.94 -11.85 -1.75
CA ARG A 282 -24.97 -12.01 -0.68
C ARG A 282 -24.39 -13.42 -0.76
N LEU A 283 -23.07 -13.50 -0.77
CA LEU A 283 -22.33 -14.74 -0.93
C LEU A 283 -21.40 -14.92 0.29
N ALA A 284 -21.43 -16.10 0.88
CA ALA A 284 -20.40 -16.49 1.85
C ALA A 284 -19.13 -16.87 1.11
N LEU A 285 -18.00 -16.38 1.58
CA LEU A 285 -16.67 -16.63 1.06
C LEU A 285 -15.92 -17.54 2.03
N ASN A 286 -15.48 -18.72 1.57
CA ASN A 286 -14.70 -19.65 2.37
C ASN A 286 -13.60 -20.28 1.52
N GLY A 287 -12.43 -20.46 2.11
CA GLY A 287 -11.32 -21.13 1.43
C GLY A 287 -9.95 -20.66 1.90
N THR A 288 -9.03 -20.67 0.99
CA THR A 288 -7.69 -20.09 1.13
C THR A 288 -7.50 -18.98 0.11
N PRO A 289 -6.63 -17.98 0.35
CA PRO A 289 -6.33 -16.98 -0.65
C PRO A 289 -5.83 -17.65 -1.95
N GLY A 290 -6.53 -17.37 -3.06
CA GLY A 290 -6.30 -18.01 -4.38
C GLY A 290 -7.18 -19.22 -4.68
N PHE A 291 -7.77 -19.87 -3.67
CA PHE A 291 -8.68 -21.02 -3.85
C PHE A 291 -9.87 -20.88 -2.89
N PHE A 292 -10.88 -20.17 -3.31
CA PHE A 292 -12.07 -19.91 -2.48
C PHE A 292 -13.35 -20.32 -3.19
N VAL A 293 -14.36 -20.61 -2.39
CA VAL A 293 -15.72 -20.93 -2.84
C VAL A 293 -16.67 -19.82 -2.40
N LEU A 294 -17.53 -19.41 -3.32
CA LEU A 294 -18.63 -18.48 -3.05
C LEU A 294 -19.93 -19.28 -3.01
N ALA A 295 -20.64 -19.20 -1.88
CA ALA A 295 -21.94 -19.87 -1.72
C ALA A 295 -23.04 -18.84 -1.43
N PRO A 296 -24.22 -18.93 -2.05
CA PRO A 296 -25.34 -18.04 -1.75
C PRO A 296 -25.75 -18.14 -0.26
N VAL A 297 -25.99 -16.99 0.35
CA VAL A 297 -26.52 -16.92 1.70
C VAL A 297 -28.04 -16.76 1.62
N PRO A 298 -28.83 -17.73 2.10
CA PRO A 298 -30.30 -17.61 2.12
C PRO A 298 -30.71 -16.38 2.94
N ASN A 299 -31.72 -15.65 2.44
CA ASN A 299 -32.35 -14.51 3.12
C ASN A 299 -31.42 -13.33 3.48
N GLY A 300 -30.28 -13.21 2.83
CA GLY A 300 -29.28 -12.16 3.13
C GLY A 300 -29.10 -11.10 2.04
N ALA A 301 -29.86 -11.16 0.95
CA ALA A 301 -29.76 -10.17 -0.13
C ALA A 301 -30.37 -8.82 0.30
N PRO A 302 -29.71 -7.69 0.06
CA PRO A 302 -30.32 -6.39 0.25
C PRO A 302 -31.52 -6.25 -0.66
N SER A 303 -32.56 -5.53 -0.20
CA SER A 303 -33.76 -5.31 -0.97
C SER A 303 -33.42 -4.60 -2.29
N ALA A 304 -33.85 -5.17 -3.42
CA ALA A 304 -33.66 -4.52 -4.71
C ALA A 304 -34.49 -3.22 -4.75
N THR A 305 -33.81 -2.09 -4.91
CA THR A 305 -34.48 -0.82 -5.19
C THR A 305 -35.10 -0.96 -6.58
N ARG A 306 -36.43 -1.04 -6.67
CA ARG A 306 -37.17 -1.06 -7.93
C ARG A 306 -37.00 0.30 -8.63
N GLY A 307 -35.98 0.42 -9.46
CA GLY A 307 -35.75 1.55 -10.34
C GLY A 307 -35.04 1.06 -11.59
N GLN A 308 -35.11 1.79 -12.69
CA GLN A 308 -34.33 1.53 -13.90
C GLN A 308 -32.84 1.83 -13.61
N ALA A 309 -32.19 0.97 -12.84
CA ALA A 309 -30.76 1.09 -12.62
C ALA A 309 -30.01 0.75 -13.92
N PRO A 310 -28.94 1.47 -14.25
CA PRO A 310 -28.13 1.17 -15.42
C PRO A 310 -27.54 -0.26 -15.31
N PRO A 311 -27.26 -0.92 -16.44
CA PRO A 311 -26.69 -2.26 -16.43
C PRO A 311 -25.36 -2.26 -15.66
N CYS A 312 -24.99 -3.40 -15.11
CA CYS A 312 -23.70 -3.59 -14.46
C CYS A 312 -22.54 -3.19 -15.39
N PRO A 313 -21.48 -2.59 -14.87
CA PRO A 313 -20.31 -2.22 -15.66
C PRO A 313 -19.67 -3.47 -16.27
N ARG A 314 -19.00 -3.34 -17.42
CA ARG A 314 -18.10 -4.38 -17.90
C ARG A 314 -16.87 -4.40 -16.99
N LEU A 315 -16.60 -5.53 -16.36
CA LEU A 315 -15.42 -5.70 -15.52
C LEU A 315 -14.20 -6.24 -16.31
N ARG A 316 -14.39 -6.54 -17.59
CA ARG A 316 -13.33 -6.98 -18.50
C ARG A 316 -13.51 -6.41 -19.90
#